data_19c7301a0d955a339b83a0306e548275
#
_entry.id   19c7301a0d955a339b83a0306e548275
#
_cell.length_a   1.000
_cell.length_b   1.000
_cell.length_c   1.000
_cell.angle_alpha   90.00
_cell.angle_beta   90.00
_cell.angle_gamma   90.00
#
_symmetry.space_group_name_H-M   'P 1'
#
loop_
_entity.id
_entity.type
_entity.pdbx_description
1 polymer ?
#
loop_
_entity_poly.entity_id
_entity_poly.type
_entity_poly.pdbx_seq_one_letter_code
_entity_poly.pdbx_strand_id
1 'polypeptide(L)'
;MVHWDFDTVVVGAGVIGLAVAAAASARGQSVLALERGARIGEATSSRNSEVIHAGIYYPTGSLKHQYCVSGRRMLYNFMEQTGVDYHKCGKLIVATSEEEEEQLARIHALAEVNGIENLQILSGFEVRAREPEVSATAAIYSPETGVFDSHGYMMRLLAKLEAGDGLLALRSPFARADVLPSGFKVWTEGAESTSITTRRLVNAAGLWAPDLAQKIEGIRKDSIPQQRFAKGCYFSLSGRSPFSHLIYPVPVDGGLGVHATLDLAGATRFGPDVAWLPSETNPDAIDYNVPLDRIGDFEAAIRRYWPGLRGNLLQPDYSGVRPKLRGPGEGFFDFEIQSQMDSGVPGLVNLYGFESPGLTASLAVGDAVATLLGDL
;
A
#
# COMPACT_ATOMS: atom_id res chain seq x y z
N MET A 1 -12.28 12.31 -37.28
CA MET A 1 -12.07 12.10 -35.84
C MET A 1 -11.15 10.89 -35.68
N VAL A 2 -10.09 11.00 -34.88
CA VAL A 2 -9.25 9.85 -34.57
C VAL A 2 -10.10 8.90 -33.72
N HIS A 3 -10.25 7.66 -34.16
CA HIS A 3 -10.92 6.62 -33.38
C HIS A 3 -9.88 6.01 -32.42
N TRP A 4 -10.16 6.08 -31.13
CA TRP A 4 -9.34 5.46 -30.06
C TRP A 4 -9.95 4.12 -29.69
N ASP A 5 -9.12 3.11 -29.41
CA ASP A 5 -9.60 1.82 -28.92
C ASP A 5 -10.15 1.98 -27.48
N PHE A 6 -9.48 2.83 -26.66
CA PHE A 6 -9.90 3.16 -25.30
C PHE A 6 -9.68 4.64 -24.99
N ASP A 7 -10.45 5.19 -24.06
CA ASP A 7 -10.18 6.52 -23.50
C ASP A 7 -8.97 6.49 -22.57
N THR A 8 -8.83 5.43 -21.77
CA THR A 8 -7.76 5.28 -20.79
C THR A 8 -7.21 3.85 -20.78
N VAL A 9 -5.89 3.73 -20.83
CA VAL A 9 -5.16 2.50 -20.52
C VAL A 9 -4.46 2.65 -19.18
N VAL A 10 -4.70 1.70 -18.26
CA VAL A 10 -4.03 1.62 -16.94
C VAL A 10 -3.08 0.44 -16.95
N VAL A 11 -1.79 0.67 -16.70
CA VAL A 11 -0.78 -0.40 -16.65
C VAL A 11 -0.50 -0.80 -15.21
N GLY A 12 -0.83 -2.05 -14.88
CA GLY A 12 -0.75 -2.66 -13.57
C GLY A 12 -2.12 -2.86 -12.93
N ALA A 13 -2.50 -4.12 -12.66
CA ALA A 13 -3.73 -4.49 -11.96
C ALA A 13 -3.48 -4.84 -10.48
N GLY A 14 -2.58 -4.09 -9.82
CA GLY A 14 -2.52 -4.00 -8.37
C GLY A 14 -3.66 -3.14 -7.84
N VAL A 15 -3.77 -3.02 -6.50
CA VAL A 15 -4.86 -2.28 -5.84
C VAL A 15 -5.01 -0.84 -6.34
N ILE A 16 -3.91 -0.14 -6.59
CA ILE A 16 -3.92 1.26 -7.07
C ILE A 16 -4.44 1.31 -8.51
N GLY A 17 -3.90 0.47 -9.40
CA GLY A 17 -4.34 0.45 -10.80
C GLY A 17 -5.80 0.05 -10.95
N LEU A 18 -6.28 -0.94 -10.20
CA LEU A 18 -7.69 -1.33 -10.17
C LEU A 18 -8.59 -0.22 -9.64
N ALA A 19 -8.17 0.49 -8.58
CA ALA A 19 -8.93 1.61 -8.05
C ALA A 19 -9.05 2.77 -9.06
N VAL A 20 -7.95 3.09 -9.76
CA VAL A 20 -7.94 4.09 -10.83
C VAL A 20 -8.84 3.64 -11.99
N ALA A 21 -8.70 2.41 -12.46
CA ALA A 21 -9.46 1.86 -13.57
C ALA A 21 -10.98 1.85 -13.27
N ALA A 22 -11.36 1.39 -12.06
CA ALA A 22 -12.75 1.40 -11.61
C ALA A 22 -13.32 2.83 -11.51
N ALA A 23 -12.54 3.78 -10.98
CA ALA A 23 -12.97 5.16 -10.84
C ALA A 23 -13.11 5.88 -12.20
N ALA A 24 -12.21 5.62 -13.16
CA ALA A 24 -12.30 6.15 -14.52
C ALA A 24 -13.49 5.56 -15.29
N SER A 25 -13.71 4.24 -15.19
CA SER A 25 -14.85 3.55 -15.79
C SER A 25 -16.18 4.06 -15.23
N ALA A 26 -16.26 4.28 -13.91
CA ALA A 26 -17.46 4.86 -13.27
C ALA A 26 -17.77 6.29 -13.74
N ARG A 27 -16.81 7.00 -14.35
CA ARG A 27 -16.99 8.31 -14.99
C ARG A 27 -17.30 8.21 -16.49
N GLY A 28 -17.62 7.03 -16.98
CA GLY A 28 -18.03 6.78 -18.37
C GLY A 28 -16.87 6.72 -19.37
N GLN A 29 -15.61 6.56 -18.91
CA GLN A 29 -14.49 6.33 -19.81
C GLN A 29 -14.44 4.84 -20.21
N SER A 30 -14.11 4.56 -21.48
CA SER A 30 -13.71 3.22 -21.89
C SER A 30 -12.30 2.94 -21.36
N VAL A 31 -12.16 1.89 -20.54
CA VAL A 31 -10.92 1.62 -19.81
C VAL A 31 -10.40 0.22 -20.10
N LEU A 32 -9.10 0.11 -20.38
CA LEU A 32 -8.38 -1.16 -20.40
C LEU A 32 -7.31 -1.17 -19.30
N ALA A 33 -7.38 -2.15 -18.41
CA ALA A 33 -6.30 -2.46 -17.47
C ALA A 33 -5.39 -3.55 -18.05
N LEU A 34 -4.08 -3.29 -18.12
CA LEU A 34 -3.06 -4.24 -18.54
C LEU A 34 -2.35 -4.82 -17.33
N GLU A 35 -2.26 -6.14 -17.23
CA GLU A 35 -1.53 -6.83 -16.17
C GLU A 35 -0.54 -7.84 -16.78
N ARG A 36 0.73 -7.77 -16.34
CA ARG A 36 1.78 -8.69 -16.80
C ARG A 36 1.60 -10.11 -16.27
N GLY A 37 1.05 -10.23 -15.06
CA GLY A 37 0.84 -11.48 -14.34
C GLY A 37 -0.35 -12.29 -14.83
N ALA A 38 -0.51 -13.46 -14.24
CA ALA A 38 -1.64 -14.35 -14.54
C ALA A 38 -2.88 -14.00 -13.70
N ARG A 39 -2.74 -13.17 -12.68
CA ARG A 39 -3.80 -12.76 -11.75
C ARG A 39 -3.60 -11.30 -11.33
N ILE A 40 -4.64 -10.67 -10.85
CA ILE A 40 -4.56 -9.34 -10.25
C ILE A 40 -3.77 -9.38 -8.93
N GLY A 41 -3.11 -8.29 -8.59
CA GLY A 41 -2.53 -8.06 -7.27
C GLY A 41 -1.32 -8.93 -6.90
N GLU A 42 -0.70 -9.67 -7.80
CA GLU A 42 0.35 -10.67 -7.49
C GLU A 42 1.62 -10.12 -6.83
N ALA A 43 1.89 -8.81 -6.96
CA ALA A 43 3.09 -8.18 -6.39
C ALA A 43 2.82 -7.60 -4.98
N THR A 44 3.13 -6.32 -4.75
CA THR A 44 3.01 -5.62 -3.46
C THR A 44 1.61 -5.69 -2.87
N SER A 45 0.56 -5.71 -3.70
CA SER A 45 -0.83 -5.69 -3.26
C SER A 45 -1.31 -6.96 -2.55
N SER A 46 -0.66 -8.11 -2.76
CA SER A 46 -0.93 -9.37 -2.03
C SER A 46 0.07 -9.68 -0.92
N ARG A 47 1.06 -8.81 -0.70
CA ARG A 47 2.17 -9.05 0.22
C ARG A 47 2.27 -7.92 1.24
N ASN A 48 1.23 -7.77 2.04
CA ASN A 48 1.06 -6.70 3.03
C ASN A 48 0.34 -7.22 4.29
N SER A 49 0.11 -6.36 5.27
CA SER A 49 -0.52 -6.71 6.55
C SER A 49 -2.04 -6.63 6.53
N GLU A 50 -2.67 -6.28 5.40
CA GLU A 50 -4.14 -6.11 5.25
C GLU A 50 -4.77 -5.12 6.25
N VAL A 51 -3.96 -4.16 6.72
CA VAL A 51 -4.38 -3.19 7.74
C VAL A 51 -5.05 -1.98 7.12
N ILE A 52 -6.21 -1.62 7.65
CA ILE A 52 -6.87 -0.33 7.42
C ILE A 52 -6.24 0.67 8.37
N HIS A 53 -5.37 1.54 7.86
CA HIS A 53 -4.67 2.53 8.66
C HIS A 53 -5.53 3.75 8.98
N ALA A 54 -5.39 4.29 10.18
CA ALA A 54 -6.10 5.51 10.58
C ALA A 54 -5.45 6.81 10.05
N GLY A 55 -4.16 6.81 9.69
CA GLY A 55 -3.45 7.99 9.20
C GLY A 55 -2.59 8.72 10.24
N ILE A 56 -2.26 8.07 11.36
CA ILE A 56 -1.69 8.67 12.58
C ILE A 56 -0.29 9.28 12.37
N TYR A 57 0.57 8.62 11.57
CA TYR A 57 2.02 8.90 11.53
C TYR A 57 2.48 9.85 10.43
N TYR A 58 1.59 10.24 9.51
CA TYR A 58 2.01 10.95 8.30
C TYR A 58 2.09 12.45 8.55
N PRO A 59 3.09 13.16 7.96
CA PRO A 59 3.16 14.61 8.04
C PRO A 59 1.87 15.27 7.57
N THR A 60 1.42 16.26 8.29
CA THR A 60 0.19 17.01 7.96
C THR A 60 0.27 17.59 6.55
N GLY A 61 -0.78 17.40 5.77
CA GLY A 61 -0.87 17.88 4.39
C GLY A 61 -0.19 16.99 3.34
N SER A 62 0.56 15.95 3.74
CA SER A 62 1.09 14.99 2.77
C SER A 62 -0.02 14.20 2.07
N LEU A 63 0.26 13.68 0.87
CA LEU A 63 -0.68 12.83 0.14
C LEU A 63 -0.99 11.55 0.93
N LYS A 64 0.02 10.97 1.60
CA LYS A 64 -0.18 9.83 2.50
C LYS A 64 -1.17 10.15 3.62
N HIS A 65 -1.08 11.34 4.22
CA HIS A 65 -2.05 11.77 5.24
C HIS A 65 -3.45 11.92 4.63
N GLN A 66 -3.58 12.78 3.61
CA GLN A 66 -4.88 13.13 3.01
C GLN A 66 -5.61 11.89 2.46
N TYR A 67 -4.90 11.07 1.68
CA TYR A 67 -5.52 9.88 1.07
C TYR A 67 -5.69 8.72 2.04
N CYS A 68 -4.91 8.62 3.12
CA CYS A 68 -5.16 7.62 4.14
C CYS A 68 -6.43 7.93 4.92
N VAL A 69 -6.63 9.16 5.35
CA VAL A 69 -7.81 9.56 6.14
C VAL A 69 -9.08 9.47 5.31
N SER A 70 -9.08 10.08 4.11
CA SER A 70 -10.24 10.01 3.20
C SER A 70 -10.49 8.59 2.68
N GLY A 71 -9.43 7.90 2.26
CA GLY A 71 -9.49 6.53 1.74
C GLY A 71 -10.00 5.53 2.76
N ARG A 72 -9.63 5.64 4.04
CA ARG A 72 -10.17 4.81 5.11
C ARG A 72 -11.69 4.88 5.19
N ARG A 73 -12.24 6.09 5.19
CA ARG A 73 -13.69 6.31 5.23
C ARG A 73 -14.39 5.74 4.00
N MET A 74 -13.80 5.98 2.82
CA MET A 74 -14.28 5.42 1.56
C MET A 74 -14.21 3.89 1.58
N LEU A 75 -13.14 3.31 2.11
CA LEU A 75 -12.91 1.87 2.15
C LEU A 75 -13.92 1.15 3.04
N TYR A 76 -14.18 1.64 4.25
CA TYR A 76 -15.23 1.07 5.12
C TYR A 76 -16.60 1.11 4.44
N ASN A 77 -16.99 2.25 3.88
CA ASN A 77 -18.24 2.38 3.15
C ASN A 77 -18.31 1.43 1.93
N PHE A 78 -17.21 1.30 1.19
CA PHE A 78 -17.12 0.38 0.06
C PHE A 78 -17.32 -1.07 0.48
N MET A 79 -16.67 -1.50 1.57
CA MET A 79 -16.78 -2.87 2.07
C MET A 79 -18.19 -3.19 2.56
N GLU A 80 -18.83 -2.26 3.27
CA GLU A 80 -20.24 -2.40 3.68
C GLU A 80 -21.19 -2.56 2.47
N GLN A 81 -20.97 -1.79 1.41
CA GLN A 81 -21.79 -1.85 0.20
C GLN A 81 -21.55 -3.10 -0.66
N THR A 82 -20.35 -3.64 -0.63
CA THR A 82 -19.93 -4.73 -1.54
C THR A 82 -19.82 -6.09 -0.87
N GLY A 83 -19.94 -6.14 0.47
CA GLY A 83 -19.83 -7.39 1.23
C GLY A 83 -18.40 -7.93 1.28
N VAL A 84 -17.37 -7.07 1.23
CA VAL A 84 -16.00 -7.47 1.52
C VAL A 84 -15.82 -7.60 3.03
N ASP A 85 -15.28 -8.72 3.47
CA ASP A 85 -15.08 -8.99 4.89
C ASP A 85 -14.02 -8.06 5.49
N TYR A 86 -14.34 -7.51 6.66
CA TYR A 86 -13.41 -6.71 7.46
C TYR A 86 -13.69 -6.85 8.96
N HIS A 87 -12.69 -6.55 9.76
CA HIS A 87 -12.81 -6.49 11.21
C HIS A 87 -12.18 -5.21 11.76
N LYS A 88 -12.99 -4.34 12.35
CA LYS A 88 -12.57 -3.10 13.01
C LYS A 88 -12.06 -3.41 14.41
N CYS A 89 -10.95 -4.15 14.49
CA CYS A 89 -10.38 -4.65 15.74
C CYS A 89 -9.69 -3.58 16.58
N GLY A 90 -9.41 -2.40 16.01
CA GLY A 90 -8.63 -1.37 16.69
C GLY A 90 -7.13 -1.66 16.76
N LYS A 91 -6.36 -0.67 17.20
CA LYS A 91 -4.91 -0.74 17.35
C LYS A 91 -4.46 -0.04 18.62
N LEU A 92 -3.52 -0.65 19.33
CA LEU A 92 -2.76 -0.04 20.39
C LEU A 92 -1.35 0.33 19.89
N ILE A 93 -0.98 1.61 19.99
CA ILE A 93 0.39 2.06 19.81
C ILE A 93 0.97 2.13 21.22
N VAL A 94 1.90 1.24 21.54
CA VAL A 94 2.35 1.00 22.91
C VAL A 94 3.73 1.59 23.18
N ALA A 95 3.87 2.30 24.30
CA ALA A 95 5.13 2.69 24.91
C ALA A 95 5.52 1.67 25.99
N THR A 96 6.79 1.29 26.04
CA THR A 96 7.36 0.32 26.99
C THR A 96 8.37 0.96 27.94
N SER A 97 8.64 2.27 27.80
CA SER A 97 9.48 3.08 28.67
C SER A 97 8.99 4.53 28.72
N GLU A 98 9.51 5.33 29.68
CA GLU A 98 9.18 6.74 29.81
C GLU A 98 9.61 7.57 28.59
N GLU A 99 10.76 7.24 27.97
CA GLU A 99 11.23 7.91 26.74
C GLU A 99 10.27 7.67 25.57
N GLU A 100 9.68 6.47 25.51
CA GLU A 100 8.67 6.12 24.50
C GLU A 100 7.33 6.82 24.77
N GLU A 101 6.99 7.15 26.03
CA GLU A 101 5.79 7.94 26.33
C GLU A 101 5.86 9.37 25.76
N GLU A 102 7.04 10.00 25.81
CA GLU A 102 7.23 11.32 25.18
C GLU A 102 7.02 11.26 23.65
N GLN A 103 7.51 10.19 23.03
CA GLN A 103 7.30 9.98 21.60
C GLN A 103 5.82 9.68 21.29
N LEU A 104 5.16 8.90 22.14
CA LEU A 104 3.72 8.63 22.05
C LEU A 104 2.90 9.92 22.11
N ALA A 105 3.24 10.85 23.02
CA ALA A 105 2.59 12.14 23.12
C ALA A 105 2.77 12.99 21.85
N ARG A 106 3.95 12.98 21.23
CA ARG A 106 4.19 13.65 19.93
C ARG A 106 3.36 13.03 18.80
N ILE A 107 3.26 11.70 18.77
CA ILE A 107 2.42 10.97 17.79
C ILE A 107 0.95 11.34 17.98
N HIS A 108 0.47 11.40 19.23
CA HIS A 108 -0.91 11.78 19.52
C HIS A 108 -1.21 13.21 19.05
N ALA A 109 -0.35 14.16 19.41
CA ALA A 109 -0.52 15.57 19.01
C ALA A 109 -0.54 15.73 17.47
N LEU A 110 0.33 15.03 16.73
CA LEU A 110 0.31 15.01 15.27
C LEU A 110 -1.01 14.43 14.74
N ALA A 111 -1.48 13.34 15.33
CA ALA A 111 -2.72 12.69 14.90
C ALA A 111 -3.96 13.59 15.16
N GLU A 112 -3.99 14.35 16.25
CA GLU A 112 -5.05 15.35 16.50
C GLU A 112 -5.05 16.45 15.42
N VAL A 113 -3.86 17.00 15.09
CA VAL A 113 -3.72 17.98 14.00
C VAL A 113 -4.16 17.39 12.66
N ASN A 114 -3.91 16.10 12.43
CA ASN A 114 -4.34 15.37 11.24
C ASN A 114 -5.84 15.02 11.24
N GLY A 115 -6.59 15.38 12.28
CA GLY A 115 -8.03 15.11 12.35
C GLY A 115 -8.37 13.62 12.48
N ILE A 116 -7.49 12.83 13.11
CA ILE A 116 -7.77 11.42 13.37
C ILE A 116 -8.77 11.30 14.50
N GLU A 117 -9.88 10.62 14.22
CA GLU A 117 -11.02 10.55 15.12
C GLU A 117 -10.83 9.49 16.22
N ASN A 118 -11.45 9.74 17.38
CA ASN A 118 -11.70 8.79 18.46
C ASN A 118 -10.43 8.20 19.12
N LEU A 119 -9.27 8.85 18.97
CA LEU A 119 -8.06 8.41 19.66
C LEU A 119 -8.21 8.54 21.19
N GLN A 120 -7.66 7.58 21.94
CA GLN A 120 -7.65 7.58 23.39
C GLN A 120 -6.23 7.33 23.88
N ILE A 121 -5.77 8.13 24.84
CA ILE A 121 -4.55 7.84 25.59
C ILE A 121 -4.94 6.89 26.73
N LEU A 122 -4.23 5.79 26.86
CA LEU A 122 -4.44 4.77 27.88
C LEU A 122 -3.20 4.67 28.77
N SER A 123 -3.42 4.57 30.09
CA SER A 123 -2.40 4.17 31.05
C SER A 123 -2.03 2.69 30.89
N GLY A 124 -0.87 2.27 31.40
CA GLY A 124 -0.48 0.86 31.39
C GLY A 124 -1.48 -0.07 32.10
N PHE A 125 -2.21 0.43 33.09
CA PHE A 125 -3.29 -0.32 33.73
C PHE A 125 -4.45 -0.57 32.77
N GLU A 126 -4.88 0.44 32.02
CA GLU A 126 -5.96 0.34 31.04
C GLU A 126 -5.55 -0.51 29.83
N VAL A 127 -4.28 -0.44 29.41
CA VAL A 127 -3.72 -1.34 28.39
C VAL A 127 -3.83 -2.80 28.85
N ARG A 128 -3.37 -3.11 30.07
CA ARG A 128 -3.44 -4.47 30.62
C ARG A 128 -4.87 -4.98 30.78
N ALA A 129 -5.82 -4.09 31.09
CA ALA A 129 -7.23 -4.47 31.18
C ALA A 129 -7.82 -4.86 29.82
N ARG A 130 -7.32 -4.28 28.69
CA ARG A 130 -7.75 -4.61 27.32
C ARG A 130 -6.97 -5.78 26.72
N GLU A 131 -5.66 -5.81 26.96
CA GLU A 131 -4.70 -6.78 26.43
C GLU A 131 -3.81 -7.30 27.58
N PRO A 132 -4.25 -8.35 28.30
CA PRO A 132 -3.57 -8.83 29.52
C PRO A 132 -2.12 -9.26 29.30
N GLU A 133 -1.79 -9.71 28.10
CA GLU A 133 -0.45 -10.18 27.72
C GLU A 133 0.51 -9.03 27.31
N VAL A 134 -0.02 -7.81 27.08
CA VAL A 134 0.79 -6.66 26.65
C VAL A 134 1.40 -5.96 27.85
N SER A 135 2.73 -5.80 27.82
CA SER A 135 3.50 -5.00 28.77
C SER A 135 3.76 -3.62 28.17
N ALA A 136 3.08 -2.60 28.71
CA ALA A 136 3.24 -1.21 28.28
C ALA A 136 3.05 -0.28 29.48
N THR A 137 3.71 0.89 29.44
CA THR A 137 3.53 1.97 30.41
C THR A 137 2.38 2.89 30.02
N ALA A 138 2.19 3.09 28.70
CA ALA A 138 1.09 3.85 28.12
C ALA A 138 0.79 3.37 26.68
N ALA A 139 -0.36 3.77 26.14
CA ALA A 139 -0.68 3.53 24.72
C ALA A 139 -1.60 4.60 24.16
N ILE A 140 -1.58 4.74 22.81
CA ILE A 140 -2.68 5.35 22.04
C ILE A 140 -3.57 4.22 21.52
N TYR A 141 -4.83 4.24 21.86
CA TYR A 141 -5.83 3.39 21.25
C TYR A 141 -6.47 4.07 20.04
N SER A 142 -6.43 3.40 18.89
CA SER A 142 -7.02 3.85 17.64
C SER A 142 -8.15 2.90 17.22
N PRO A 143 -9.41 3.20 17.52
CA PRO A 143 -10.55 2.33 17.21
C PRO A 143 -10.87 2.26 15.72
N GLU A 144 -10.44 3.26 14.94
CA GLU A 144 -10.69 3.33 13.50
C GLU A 144 -9.76 2.44 12.65
N THR A 145 -8.79 1.80 13.29
CA THR A 145 -7.90 0.82 12.64
C THR A 145 -8.58 -0.55 12.56
N GLY A 146 -8.37 -1.28 11.47
CA GLY A 146 -8.92 -2.61 11.28
C GLY A 146 -8.08 -3.45 10.31
N VAL A 147 -8.61 -4.61 9.97
CA VAL A 147 -8.07 -5.53 8.95
C VAL A 147 -9.18 -5.94 8.00
N PHE A 148 -8.85 -6.35 6.78
CA PHE A 148 -9.84 -6.71 5.78
C PHE A 148 -9.29 -7.68 4.73
N ASP A 149 -10.18 -8.33 3.98
CA ASP A 149 -9.83 -9.16 2.82
C ASP A 149 -9.40 -8.28 1.65
N SER A 150 -8.09 -8.07 1.51
CA SER A 150 -7.52 -7.27 0.43
C SER A 150 -7.72 -7.91 -0.95
N HIS A 151 -7.78 -9.23 -1.04
CA HIS A 151 -8.04 -9.93 -2.29
C HIS A 151 -9.49 -9.77 -2.73
N GLY A 152 -10.44 -10.04 -1.82
CA GLY A 152 -11.86 -9.82 -2.07
C GLY A 152 -12.15 -8.37 -2.45
N TYR A 153 -11.48 -7.40 -1.81
CA TYR A 153 -11.56 -6.00 -2.17
C TYR A 153 -11.11 -5.74 -3.63
N MET A 154 -9.95 -6.24 -4.03
CA MET A 154 -9.47 -6.09 -5.42
C MET A 154 -10.41 -6.76 -6.43
N MET A 155 -11.02 -7.90 -6.09
CA MET A 155 -12.04 -8.53 -6.93
C MET A 155 -13.29 -7.65 -7.08
N ARG A 156 -13.69 -6.92 -6.04
CA ARG A 156 -14.81 -5.95 -6.12
C ARG A 156 -14.47 -4.72 -6.94
N LEU A 157 -13.21 -4.25 -6.89
CA LEU A 157 -12.73 -3.19 -7.79
C LEU A 157 -12.76 -3.63 -9.25
N LEU A 158 -12.32 -4.86 -9.54
CA LEU A 158 -12.41 -5.45 -10.87
C LEU A 158 -13.87 -5.53 -11.35
N ALA A 159 -14.76 -6.04 -10.51
CA ALA A 159 -16.18 -6.11 -10.85
C ALA A 159 -16.79 -4.71 -11.11
N LYS A 160 -16.32 -3.65 -10.42
CA LYS A 160 -16.75 -2.27 -10.71
C LYS A 160 -16.20 -1.75 -12.05
N LEU A 161 -14.98 -2.10 -12.41
CA LEU A 161 -14.41 -1.80 -13.74
C LEU A 161 -15.25 -2.44 -14.83
N GLU A 162 -15.54 -3.74 -14.71
CA GLU A 162 -16.31 -4.53 -15.68
C GLU A 162 -17.78 -4.06 -15.77
N ALA A 163 -18.39 -3.65 -14.66
CA ALA A 163 -19.76 -3.09 -14.65
C ALA A 163 -19.89 -1.78 -15.44
N GLY A 164 -18.78 -1.08 -15.69
CA GLY A 164 -18.73 0.10 -16.57
C GLY A 164 -18.14 -0.22 -17.96
N ASP A 165 -18.25 -1.47 -18.41
CA ASP A 165 -17.72 -1.97 -19.69
C ASP A 165 -16.20 -1.86 -19.86
N GLY A 166 -15.46 -1.70 -18.74
CA GLY A 166 -14.00 -1.73 -18.73
C GLY A 166 -13.47 -3.17 -18.85
N LEU A 167 -12.27 -3.31 -19.34
CA LEU A 167 -11.63 -4.61 -19.62
C LEU A 167 -10.35 -4.80 -18.80
N LEU A 168 -10.06 -6.05 -18.46
CA LEU A 168 -8.78 -6.49 -17.91
C LEU A 168 -8.10 -7.45 -18.87
N ALA A 169 -6.87 -7.15 -19.28
CA ALA A 169 -6.01 -8.04 -20.05
C ALA A 169 -4.87 -8.56 -19.15
N LEU A 170 -4.96 -9.83 -18.76
CA LEU A 170 -3.91 -10.55 -18.05
C LEU A 170 -2.83 -11.05 -19.01
N ARG A 171 -1.63 -11.36 -18.49
CA ARG A 171 -0.47 -11.82 -19.28
C ARG A 171 -0.15 -10.90 -20.46
N SER A 172 -0.38 -9.61 -20.25
CA SER A 172 -0.21 -8.55 -21.24
C SER A 172 0.80 -7.52 -20.74
N PRO A 173 2.11 -7.90 -20.66
CA PRO A 173 3.13 -6.99 -20.18
C PRO A 173 3.29 -5.80 -21.12
N PHE A 174 3.40 -4.60 -20.54
CA PHE A 174 3.67 -3.38 -21.27
C PHE A 174 5.08 -3.43 -21.87
N ALA A 175 5.18 -3.21 -23.18
CA ALA A 175 6.45 -3.14 -23.89
C ALA A 175 6.99 -1.71 -23.95
N ARG A 176 6.22 -0.79 -24.54
CA ARG A 176 6.51 0.63 -24.70
C ARG A 176 5.26 1.41 -25.07
N ALA A 177 5.33 2.71 -25.05
CA ALA A 177 4.32 3.59 -25.61
C ALA A 177 4.95 4.65 -26.52
N ASP A 178 4.41 4.77 -27.72
CA ASP A 178 4.72 5.84 -28.65
C ASP A 178 3.71 6.98 -28.41
N VAL A 179 4.21 8.23 -28.29
CA VAL A 179 3.35 9.41 -28.09
C VAL A 179 2.79 9.87 -29.44
N LEU A 180 1.48 10.02 -29.51
CA LEU A 180 0.75 10.53 -30.67
C LEU A 180 0.33 12.00 -30.40
N PRO A 181 -0.07 12.74 -31.45
CA PRO A 181 -0.48 14.15 -31.27
C PRO A 181 -1.57 14.41 -30.22
N SER A 182 -2.39 13.40 -29.89
CA SER A 182 -3.49 13.53 -28.90
C SER A 182 -3.70 12.25 -28.08
N GLY A 183 -2.66 11.49 -27.80
CA GLY A 183 -2.74 10.25 -27.01
C GLY A 183 -1.54 9.35 -27.22
N PHE A 184 -1.76 8.03 -27.14
CA PHE A 184 -0.69 7.03 -27.14
C PHE A 184 -1.02 5.85 -28.04
N LYS A 185 0.04 5.23 -28.59
CA LYS A 185 0.00 3.86 -29.07
C LYS A 185 0.81 3.00 -28.10
N VAL A 186 0.11 2.19 -27.32
CA VAL A 186 0.66 1.29 -26.32
C VAL A 186 0.91 -0.07 -26.95
N TRP A 187 2.11 -0.60 -26.77
CA TRP A 187 2.52 -1.92 -27.24
C TRP A 187 2.61 -2.89 -26.07
N THR A 188 2.15 -4.10 -26.26
CA THR A 188 2.30 -5.21 -25.31
C THR A 188 3.30 -6.24 -25.82
N GLU A 189 3.96 -6.94 -24.89
CA GLU A 189 4.76 -8.14 -25.16
C GLU A 189 3.92 -9.38 -24.87
N GLY A 190 4.35 -10.55 -25.38
CA GLY A 190 3.71 -11.84 -25.16
C GLY A 190 3.62 -12.67 -26.43
N ALA A 191 2.88 -13.79 -26.37
CA ALA A 191 2.72 -14.70 -27.49
C ALA A 191 2.06 -14.03 -28.71
N GLU A 192 1.23 -13.01 -28.46
CA GLU A 192 0.62 -12.14 -29.46
C GLU A 192 0.92 -10.68 -29.11
N SER A 193 2.07 -10.17 -29.62
CA SER A 193 2.37 -8.74 -29.51
C SER A 193 1.28 -7.95 -30.24
N THR A 194 0.63 -7.04 -29.53
CA THR A 194 -0.42 -6.18 -30.07
C THR A 194 -0.17 -4.72 -29.74
N SER A 195 -0.89 -3.83 -30.40
CA SER A 195 -0.88 -2.41 -30.09
C SER A 195 -2.29 -1.89 -29.90
N ILE A 196 -2.44 -0.96 -28.97
CA ILE A 196 -3.70 -0.36 -28.54
C ILE A 196 -3.54 1.14 -28.60
N THR A 197 -4.53 1.85 -29.13
CA THR A 197 -4.54 3.31 -29.12
C THR A 197 -5.41 3.84 -27.98
N THR A 198 -4.91 4.85 -27.27
CA THR A 198 -5.62 5.44 -26.13
C THR A 198 -5.36 6.93 -26.01
N ARG A 199 -6.31 7.68 -25.45
CA ARG A 199 -6.14 9.10 -25.16
C ARG A 199 -5.24 9.34 -23.96
N ARG A 200 -5.34 8.48 -22.96
CA ARG A 200 -4.67 8.64 -21.65
C ARG A 200 -3.97 7.35 -21.23
N LEU A 201 -2.82 7.49 -20.61
CA LEU A 201 -2.03 6.38 -20.11
C LEU A 201 -1.72 6.58 -18.63
N VAL A 202 -2.06 5.59 -17.81
CA VAL A 202 -1.74 5.58 -16.38
C VAL A 202 -0.73 4.48 -16.09
N ASN A 203 0.42 4.87 -15.58
CA ASN A 203 1.44 3.97 -15.08
C ASN A 203 1.20 3.70 -13.58
N ALA A 204 0.61 2.56 -13.27
CA ALA A 204 0.37 2.04 -11.93
C ALA A 204 1.16 0.73 -11.67
N ALA A 205 2.33 0.60 -12.29
CA ALA A 205 3.13 -0.63 -12.32
C ALA A 205 3.93 -0.92 -11.02
N GLY A 206 3.74 -0.14 -9.96
CA GLY A 206 4.31 -0.40 -8.63
C GLY A 206 5.84 -0.49 -8.64
N LEU A 207 6.40 -1.68 -8.37
CA LEU A 207 7.86 -1.90 -8.36
C LEU A 207 8.51 -1.62 -9.72
N TRP A 208 7.79 -1.72 -10.82
CA TRP A 208 8.28 -1.51 -12.19
C TRP A 208 7.91 -0.14 -12.77
N ALA A 209 7.30 0.74 -11.98
CA ALA A 209 6.79 2.01 -12.50
C ALA A 209 7.88 2.92 -13.10
N PRO A 210 9.08 3.08 -12.52
CA PRO A 210 10.15 3.84 -13.17
C PRO A 210 10.67 3.20 -14.46
N ASP A 211 10.80 1.87 -14.49
CA ASP A 211 11.27 1.14 -15.69
C ASP A 211 10.26 1.25 -16.83
N LEU A 212 8.96 1.20 -16.51
CA LEU A 212 7.88 1.42 -17.46
C LEU A 212 7.95 2.85 -18.03
N ALA A 213 8.10 3.84 -17.16
CA ALA A 213 8.19 5.24 -17.57
C ALA A 213 9.35 5.49 -18.55
N GLN A 214 10.48 4.82 -18.38
CA GLN A 214 11.63 4.92 -19.30
C GLN A 214 11.31 4.45 -20.71
N LYS A 215 10.29 3.60 -20.88
CA LYS A 215 9.84 3.03 -22.16
C LYS A 215 8.72 3.86 -22.82
N ILE A 216 8.36 5.00 -22.27
CA ILE A 216 7.40 5.95 -22.86
C ILE A 216 8.19 6.99 -23.64
N GLU A 217 7.86 7.14 -24.92
CA GLU A 217 8.47 8.12 -25.79
C GLU A 217 8.24 9.55 -25.29
N GLY A 218 9.24 10.42 -25.42
CA GLY A 218 9.11 11.85 -25.12
C GLY A 218 9.05 12.21 -23.63
N ILE A 219 9.02 11.24 -22.73
CA ILE A 219 9.06 11.54 -21.28
C ILE A 219 10.37 12.22 -20.89
N ARG A 220 10.31 13.23 -20.04
CA ARG A 220 11.51 13.83 -19.46
C ARG A 220 12.18 12.81 -18.52
N LYS A 221 13.37 12.35 -18.90
CA LYS A 221 14.08 11.30 -18.16
C LYS A 221 14.47 11.71 -16.74
N ASP A 222 14.71 13.01 -16.53
CA ASP A 222 15.02 13.61 -15.23
C ASP A 222 13.82 13.71 -14.28
N SER A 223 12.59 13.58 -14.80
CA SER A 223 11.38 13.51 -13.96
C SER A 223 11.14 12.12 -13.39
N ILE A 224 11.79 11.08 -13.90
CA ILE A 224 11.59 9.71 -13.41
C ILE A 224 12.35 9.54 -12.09
N PRO A 225 11.65 9.28 -10.96
CA PRO A 225 12.32 9.16 -9.67
C PRO A 225 13.17 7.90 -9.59
N GLN A 226 14.25 7.98 -8.84
CA GLN A 226 15.02 6.80 -8.49
C GLN A 226 14.30 6.02 -7.41
N GLN A 227 13.91 4.78 -7.70
CA GLN A 227 13.22 3.92 -6.75
C GLN A 227 14.21 3.02 -6.01
N ARG A 228 13.94 2.80 -4.73
CA ARG A 228 14.62 1.88 -3.84
C ARG A 228 13.64 0.81 -3.38
N PHE A 229 14.14 -0.30 -2.91
CA PHE A 229 13.32 -1.41 -2.45
C PHE A 229 13.62 -1.74 -0.99
N ALA A 230 12.57 -1.80 -0.16
CA ALA A 230 12.65 -2.26 1.22
C ALA A 230 11.81 -3.52 1.39
N LYS A 231 12.49 -4.65 1.55
CA LYS A 231 11.86 -5.94 1.87
C LYS A 231 11.40 -5.93 3.33
N GLY A 232 10.23 -6.50 3.58
CA GLY A 232 9.69 -6.73 4.92
C GLY A 232 9.28 -8.17 5.06
N CYS A 233 9.81 -8.85 6.07
CA CYS A 233 9.49 -10.24 6.39
C CYS A 233 8.40 -10.32 7.44
N TYR A 234 7.63 -11.40 7.40
CA TYR A 234 6.60 -11.71 8.37
C TYR A 234 6.82 -13.10 8.97
N PHE A 235 6.48 -13.23 10.24
CA PHE A 235 6.44 -14.49 10.96
C PHE A 235 5.05 -14.69 11.55
N SER A 236 4.46 -15.86 11.36
CA SER A 236 3.20 -16.25 11.99
C SER A 236 3.43 -16.81 13.38
N LEU A 237 2.45 -16.63 14.27
CA LEU A 237 2.42 -17.23 15.59
C LEU A 237 1.79 -18.62 15.52
N SER A 238 2.51 -19.64 16.01
CA SER A 238 1.94 -20.96 16.22
C SER A 238 1.00 -20.95 17.42
N GLY A 239 -0.23 -21.42 17.23
CA GLY A 239 -1.23 -21.51 18.28
C GLY A 239 -2.22 -20.34 18.31
N ARG A 240 -2.91 -20.17 19.43
CA ARG A 240 -3.93 -19.14 19.58
C ARG A 240 -3.28 -17.76 19.78
N SER A 241 -3.85 -16.75 19.13
CA SER A 241 -3.47 -15.34 19.36
C SER A 241 -3.67 -14.95 20.84
N PRO A 242 -2.69 -14.29 21.47
CA PRO A 242 -2.86 -13.67 22.78
C PRO A 242 -3.53 -12.30 22.69
N PHE A 243 -3.70 -11.75 21.48
CA PHE A 243 -4.19 -10.39 21.24
C PHE A 243 -5.57 -10.38 20.62
N SER A 244 -6.32 -9.33 20.94
CA SER A 244 -7.61 -8.99 20.34
C SER A 244 -7.56 -7.70 19.50
N HIS A 245 -6.48 -6.91 19.66
CA HIS A 245 -6.18 -5.69 18.90
C HIS A 245 -4.85 -5.83 18.16
N LEU A 246 -4.59 -4.93 17.21
CA LEU A 246 -3.26 -4.78 16.63
C LEU A 246 -2.34 -4.11 17.66
N ILE A 247 -1.12 -4.65 17.86
CA ILE A 247 -0.14 -4.09 18.80
C ILE A 247 1.05 -3.56 18.02
N TYR A 248 1.25 -2.25 18.08
CA TYR A 248 2.33 -1.55 17.41
C TYR A 248 3.22 -0.88 18.45
N PRO A 249 4.50 -1.27 18.59
CA PRO A 249 5.40 -0.47 19.44
C PRO A 249 5.55 0.94 18.86
N VAL A 250 5.90 1.89 19.73
CA VAL A 250 6.32 3.22 19.28
C VAL A 250 7.48 3.06 18.28
N PRO A 251 7.47 3.79 17.15
CA PRO A 251 8.55 3.71 16.16
C PRO A 251 9.91 3.97 16.78
N VAL A 252 10.90 3.15 16.46
CA VAL A 252 12.30 3.32 16.84
C VAL A 252 13.11 3.84 15.65
N ASP A 253 14.29 4.41 15.89
CA ASP A 253 15.18 4.86 14.84
C ASP A 253 15.46 3.74 13.83
N GLY A 254 15.16 4.00 12.56
CA GLY A 254 15.34 3.06 11.46
C GLY A 254 14.12 2.20 11.09
N GLY A 255 12.99 2.28 11.81
CA GLY A 255 11.79 1.52 11.45
C GLY A 255 10.60 1.70 12.37
N LEU A 256 9.45 1.13 11.99
CA LEU A 256 8.23 1.15 12.80
C LEU A 256 8.21 0.08 13.92
N GLY A 257 9.31 -0.68 14.09
CA GLY A 257 9.33 -1.84 14.98
C GLY A 257 8.58 -3.06 14.39
N VAL A 258 8.58 -4.18 15.12
CA VAL A 258 7.86 -5.40 14.73
C VAL A 258 6.44 -5.32 15.28
N HIS A 259 5.47 -5.17 14.40
CA HIS A 259 4.06 -5.10 14.76
C HIS A 259 3.47 -6.50 15.01
N ALA A 260 2.49 -6.62 15.89
CA ALA A 260 1.56 -7.73 15.92
C ALA A 260 0.29 -7.34 15.17
N THR A 261 -0.06 -8.09 14.12
CA THR A 261 -1.28 -7.91 13.35
C THR A 261 -2.14 -9.17 13.44
N LEU A 262 -3.46 -9.00 13.31
CA LEU A 262 -4.42 -10.08 13.26
C LEU A 262 -4.90 -10.23 11.81
N ASP A 263 -5.14 -11.45 11.39
CA ASP A 263 -5.94 -11.69 10.19
C ASP A 263 -7.44 -11.80 10.55
N LEU A 264 -8.28 -11.95 9.55
CA LEU A 264 -9.73 -12.07 9.75
C LEU A 264 -10.15 -13.31 10.54
N ALA A 265 -9.30 -14.35 10.59
CA ALA A 265 -9.50 -15.53 11.42
C ALA A 265 -9.00 -15.34 12.87
N GLY A 266 -8.39 -14.19 13.18
CA GLY A 266 -7.82 -13.88 14.49
C GLY A 266 -6.44 -14.50 14.72
N ALA A 267 -5.76 -15.01 13.70
CA ALA A 267 -4.37 -15.48 13.83
C ALA A 267 -3.40 -14.29 13.85
N THR A 268 -2.34 -14.40 14.66
CA THR A 268 -1.34 -13.33 14.79
C THR A 268 -0.20 -13.52 13.80
N ARG A 269 0.18 -12.43 13.14
CA ARG A 269 1.43 -12.27 12.40
C ARG A 269 2.25 -11.14 12.97
N PHE A 270 3.57 -11.30 12.94
CA PHE A 270 4.54 -10.31 13.38
C PHE A 270 5.31 -9.78 12.18
N GLY A 271 5.46 -8.45 12.12
CA GLY A 271 6.14 -7.78 11.02
C GLY A 271 5.34 -6.61 10.45
N PRO A 272 5.80 -6.02 9.35
CA PRO A 272 7.06 -6.37 8.70
C PRO A 272 8.27 -5.73 9.39
N ASP A 273 9.44 -6.34 9.24
CA ASP A 273 10.71 -5.67 9.45
C ASP A 273 11.11 -4.78 8.26
N VAL A 274 12.36 -4.29 8.25
CA VAL A 274 12.90 -3.49 7.15
C VAL A 274 14.29 -4.01 6.77
N ALA A 275 14.40 -4.54 5.56
CA ALA A 275 15.68 -4.90 4.96
C ALA A 275 15.81 -4.18 3.60
N TRP A 276 16.74 -3.22 3.49
CA TRP A 276 16.99 -2.53 2.25
C TRP A 276 17.68 -3.47 1.25
N LEU A 277 17.16 -3.51 0.02
CA LEU A 277 17.80 -4.23 -1.07
C LEU A 277 18.84 -3.32 -1.76
N PRO A 278 19.85 -3.90 -2.45
CA PRO A 278 20.79 -3.14 -3.25
C PRO A 278 20.10 -2.16 -4.21
N SER A 279 20.72 -1.02 -4.46
CA SER A 279 20.12 0.06 -5.26
C SER A 279 19.81 -0.34 -6.70
N GLU A 280 20.60 -1.25 -7.25
CA GLU A 280 20.50 -1.81 -8.61
C GLU A 280 19.65 -3.09 -8.68
N THR A 281 18.88 -3.39 -7.63
CA THR A 281 18.02 -4.59 -7.62
C THR A 281 17.04 -4.55 -8.77
N ASN A 282 17.08 -5.58 -9.61
CA ASN A 282 16.05 -5.82 -10.60
C ASN A 282 14.78 -6.35 -9.90
N PRO A 283 13.62 -5.68 -10.03
CA PRO A 283 12.38 -6.14 -9.38
C PRO A 283 11.93 -7.55 -9.82
N ASP A 284 12.33 -8.02 -11.01
CA ASP A 284 12.05 -9.38 -11.47
C ASP A 284 12.91 -10.46 -10.78
N ALA A 285 14.01 -10.06 -10.15
CA ALA A 285 14.96 -10.96 -9.48
C ALA A 285 14.87 -10.90 -7.94
N ILE A 286 13.82 -10.27 -7.40
CA ILE A 286 13.66 -10.13 -5.95
C ILE A 286 13.42 -11.51 -5.31
N ASP A 287 14.25 -11.86 -4.33
CA ASP A 287 14.04 -13.03 -3.47
C ASP A 287 13.01 -12.71 -2.37
N TYR A 288 11.89 -13.42 -2.39
CA TYR A 288 10.80 -13.29 -1.41
C TYR A 288 10.87 -14.33 -0.27
N ASN A 289 11.93 -15.14 -0.17
CA ASN A 289 12.10 -16.05 0.94
C ASN A 289 12.27 -15.30 2.26
N VAL A 290 11.75 -15.86 3.36
CA VAL A 290 11.92 -15.33 4.71
C VAL A 290 13.10 -16.01 5.37
N PRO A 291 14.21 -15.30 5.65
CA PRO A 291 15.40 -15.91 6.27
C PRO A 291 15.13 -16.31 7.73
N LEU A 292 15.52 -17.54 8.10
CA LEU A 292 15.31 -18.07 9.45
C LEU A 292 16.18 -17.39 10.51
N ASP A 293 17.33 -16.86 10.14
CA ASP A 293 18.25 -16.13 11.01
C ASP A 293 17.66 -14.83 11.59
N ARG A 294 16.58 -14.32 10.97
CA ARG A 294 15.83 -13.15 11.46
C ARG A 294 14.95 -13.44 12.70
N ILE A 295 14.69 -14.72 13.03
CA ILE A 295 13.80 -15.09 14.15
C ILE A 295 14.26 -14.46 15.47
N GLY A 296 15.56 -14.45 15.75
CA GLY A 296 16.11 -13.87 16.97
C GLY A 296 15.82 -12.39 17.13
N ASP A 297 15.93 -11.61 16.05
CA ASP A 297 15.64 -10.18 16.03
C ASP A 297 14.15 -9.94 16.28
N PHE A 298 13.28 -10.73 15.64
CA PHE A 298 11.84 -10.68 15.84
C PHE A 298 11.44 -10.99 17.28
N GLU A 299 11.96 -12.09 17.83
CA GLU A 299 11.70 -12.46 19.23
C GLU A 299 12.13 -11.35 20.20
N ALA A 300 13.30 -10.75 20.00
CA ALA A 300 13.79 -9.67 20.84
C ALA A 300 12.86 -8.44 20.76
N ALA A 301 12.45 -8.03 19.57
CA ALA A 301 11.55 -6.91 19.35
C ALA A 301 10.16 -7.16 19.95
N ILE A 302 9.59 -8.34 19.78
CA ILE A 302 8.28 -8.71 20.29
C ILE A 302 8.26 -8.77 21.80
N ARG A 303 9.31 -9.35 22.44
CA ARG A 303 9.41 -9.45 23.90
C ARG A 303 9.42 -8.10 24.62
N ARG A 304 9.69 -7.00 23.94
CA ARG A 304 9.60 -5.66 24.52
C ARG A 304 8.16 -5.34 24.96
N TYR A 305 7.16 -5.72 24.17
CA TYR A 305 5.75 -5.48 24.49
C TYR A 305 4.98 -6.76 24.86
N TRP A 306 5.51 -7.94 24.56
CA TRP A 306 4.97 -9.23 24.95
C TRP A 306 6.05 -10.13 25.57
N PRO A 307 6.41 -9.92 26.85
CA PRO A 307 7.44 -10.73 27.53
C PRO A 307 7.12 -12.23 27.62
N GLY A 308 5.83 -12.59 27.53
CA GLY A 308 5.35 -13.97 27.57
C GLY A 308 5.64 -14.80 26.32
N LEU A 309 6.22 -14.21 25.26
CA LEU A 309 6.60 -14.95 24.05
C LEU A 309 7.60 -16.06 24.37
N ARG A 310 7.15 -17.32 24.25
CA ARG A 310 8.04 -18.51 24.37
C ARG A 310 8.78 -18.75 23.07
N GLY A 311 9.98 -19.32 23.17
CA GLY A 311 10.75 -19.75 21.99
C GLY A 311 10.00 -20.79 21.15
N ASN A 312 10.34 -20.87 19.87
CA ASN A 312 9.79 -21.81 18.89
C ASN A 312 8.31 -21.60 18.49
N LEU A 313 7.70 -20.48 18.83
CA LEU A 313 6.33 -20.18 18.42
C LEU A 313 6.26 -19.41 17.09
N LEU A 314 7.34 -18.77 16.68
CA LEU A 314 7.41 -18.05 15.42
C LEU A 314 7.75 -18.98 14.26
N GLN A 315 6.98 -18.89 13.19
CA GLN A 315 7.22 -19.60 11.94
C GLN A 315 7.37 -18.59 10.80
N PRO A 316 8.35 -18.77 9.88
CA PRO A 316 8.42 -17.91 8.70
C PRO A 316 7.12 -18.00 7.92
N ASP A 317 6.63 -16.84 7.48
CA ASP A 317 5.38 -16.74 6.71
C ASP A 317 5.73 -16.24 5.30
N TYR A 318 5.49 -14.98 4.99
CA TYR A 318 5.80 -14.39 3.70
C TYR A 318 6.65 -13.12 3.86
N SER A 319 7.10 -12.60 2.72
CA SER A 319 7.70 -11.27 2.65
C SER A 319 7.05 -10.42 1.57
N GLY A 320 7.09 -9.10 1.74
CA GLY A 320 6.68 -8.12 0.75
C GLY A 320 7.80 -7.13 0.45
N VAL A 321 7.70 -6.41 -0.66
CA VAL A 321 8.65 -5.37 -1.02
C VAL A 321 7.92 -4.05 -1.25
N ARG A 322 8.44 -3.02 -0.60
CA ARG A 322 7.91 -1.65 -0.66
C ARG A 322 8.71 -0.83 -1.66
N PRO A 323 8.05 -0.22 -2.67
CA PRO A 323 8.69 0.77 -3.53
C PRO A 323 8.89 2.07 -2.75
N LYS A 324 10.13 2.48 -2.57
CA LYS A 324 10.49 3.69 -1.84
C LYS A 324 11.18 4.69 -2.77
N LEU A 325 10.87 5.98 -2.63
CA LEU A 325 11.48 7.05 -3.43
C LEU A 325 12.71 7.66 -2.75
N ARG A 326 13.05 7.19 -1.56
CA ARG A 326 14.26 7.58 -0.81
C ARG A 326 14.91 6.36 -0.17
N GLY A 327 16.20 6.47 0.09
CA GLY A 327 17.00 5.45 0.75
C GLY A 327 16.97 5.53 2.28
N PRO A 328 17.72 4.65 2.96
CA PRO A 328 17.81 4.64 4.41
C PRO A 328 18.38 5.97 4.92
N GLY A 329 17.74 6.55 5.96
CA GLY A 329 18.20 7.81 6.58
C GLY A 329 17.82 9.09 5.81
N GLU A 330 17.20 9.01 4.65
CA GLU A 330 16.82 10.20 3.85
C GLU A 330 15.47 10.83 4.27
N GLY A 331 14.90 10.41 5.39
CA GLY A 331 13.69 10.98 5.98
C GLY A 331 12.38 10.51 5.31
N PHE A 332 11.32 11.26 5.54
CA PHE A 332 9.99 10.97 4.99
C PHE A 332 9.98 11.18 3.46
N PHE A 333 9.26 10.31 2.77
CA PHE A 333 8.86 10.50 1.37
C PHE A 333 7.36 10.24 1.23
N ASP A 334 6.75 10.95 0.30
CA ASP A 334 5.32 10.87 0.05
C ASP A 334 5.01 9.96 -1.15
N PHE A 335 3.74 9.73 -1.43
CA PHE A 335 3.29 9.29 -2.74
C PHE A 335 3.63 10.33 -3.78
N GLU A 336 3.93 9.91 -4.99
CA GLU A 336 4.17 10.80 -6.10
C GLU A 336 3.19 10.48 -7.25
N ILE A 337 2.36 11.48 -7.57
CA ILE A 337 1.41 11.45 -8.70
C ILE A 337 1.90 12.50 -9.68
N GLN A 338 2.52 12.06 -10.75
CA GLN A 338 3.01 12.93 -11.81
C GLN A 338 2.01 13.05 -12.94
N SER A 339 1.81 14.29 -13.41
CA SER A 339 1.03 14.64 -14.59
C SER A 339 1.92 15.06 -15.77
N GLN A 340 1.33 15.64 -16.80
CA GLN A 340 2.07 16.24 -17.91
C GLN A 340 3.01 17.39 -17.48
N MET A 341 2.69 18.10 -16.39
CA MET A 341 3.54 19.20 -15.88
C MET A 341 4.89 18.66 -15.42
N ASP A 342 4.91 17.45 -14.90
CA ASP A 342 6.09 16.77 -14.41
C ASP A 342 6.80 15.99 -15.51
N SER A 343 6.07 15.16 -16.23
CA SER A 343 6.58 14.23 -17.25
C SER A 343 6.90 14.90 -18.60
N GLY A 344 6.24 16.03 -18.90
CA GLY A 344 6.28 16.68 -20.22
C GLY A 344 5.38 16.02 -21.27
N VAL A 345 4.64 14.95 -20.93
CA VAL A 345 3.82 14.17 -21.87
C VAL A 345 2.33 14.35 -21.56
N PRO A 346 1.56 15.00 -22.48
CA PRO A 346 0.11 15.18 -22.31
C PRO A 346 -0.62 13.84 -22.19
N GLY A 347 -1.56 13.74 -21.27
CA GLY A 347 -2.39 12.55 -21.06
C GLY A 347 -1.69 11.41 -20.32
N LEU A 348 -0.43 11.58 -19.88
CA LEU A 348 0.29 10.63 -19.04
C LEU A 348 0.11 10.95 -17.55
N VAL A 349 -0.20 9.92 -16.75
CA VAL A 349 -0.12 9.96 -15.29
C VAL A 349 0.79 8.84 -14.81
N ASN A 350 1.83 9.17 -14.04
CA ASN A 350 2.70 8.20 -13.39
C ASN A 350 2.45 8.17 -11.88
N LEU A 351 2.43 6.97 -11.31
CA LEU A 351 2.20 6.72 -9.89
C LEU A 351 3.42 6.03 -9.29
N TYR A 352 4.18 6.76 -8.44
CA TYR A 352 5.41 6.25 -7.84
C TYR A 352 5.33 6.24 -6.31
N GLY A 353 6.10 5.33 -5.69
CA GLY A 353 6.24 5.26 -4.24
C GLY A 353 4.99 4.81 -3.48
N PHE A 354 4.06 4.14 -4.15
CA PHE A 354 2.84 3.62 -3.53
C PHE A 354 3.13 2.38 -2.69
N GLU A 355 3.57 2.63 -1.46
CA GLU A 355 3.69 1.66 -0.36
C GLU A 355 2.57 1.89 0.67
N SER A 356 2.78 1.50 1.95
CA SER A 356 1.86 1.87 3.04
C SER A 356 1.76 3.41 3.17
N PRO A 357 0.52 3.94 3.23
CA PRO A 357 -0.77 3.30 3.39
C PRO A 357 -1.55 3.08 2.07
N GLY A 358 -0.89 2.78 0.96
CA GLY A 358 -1.48 2.74 -0.39
C GLY A 358 -2.73 1.86 -0.49
N LEU A 359 -2.79 0.73 0.23
CA LEU A 359 -3.97 -0.13 0.25
C LEU A 359 -5.18 0.61 0.84
N THR A 360 -5.05 1.23 2.00
CA THR A 360 -6.09 2.05 2.64
C THR A 360 -6.46 3.28 1.78
N ALA A 361 -5.46 3.90 1.16
CA ALA A 361 -5.60 5.12 0.36
C ALA A 361 -6.18 4.89 -1.04
N SER A 362 -6.25 3.63 -1.50
CA SER A 362 -6.43 3.30 -2.92
C SER A 362 -7.68 3.90 -3.57
N LEU A 363 -8.82 3.93 -2.87
CA LEU A 363 -10.06 4.54 -3.40
C LEU A 363 -9.92 6.05 -3.57
N ALA A 364 -9.32 6.74 -2.60
CA ALA A 364 -9.11 8.18 -2.68
C ALA A 364 -8.10 8.54 -3.78
N VAL A 365 -7.05 7.73 -3.94
CA VAL A 365 -6.09 7.87 -5.05
C VAL A 365 -6.77 7.61 -6.39
N GLY A 366 -7.58 6.55 -6.48
CA GLY A 366 -8.33 6.23 -7.69
C GLY A 366 -9.25 7.38 -8.12
N ASP A 367 -9.98 7.97 -7.18
CA ASP A 367 -10.85 9.11 -7.41
C ASP A 367 -10.08 10.36 -7.85
N ALA A 368 -8.98 10.68 -7.18
CA ALA A 368 -8.12 11.82 -7.51
C ALA A 368 -7.49 11.69 -8.91
N VAL A 369 -6.96 10.49 -9.24
CA VAL A 369 -6.37 10.25 -10.58
C VAL A 369 -7.45 10.29 -11.66
N ALA A 370 -8.62 9.70 -11.44
CA ALA A 370 -9.71 9.74 -12.41
C ALA A 370 -10.24 11.16 -12.63
N THR A 371 -10.21 12.03 -11.61
CA THR A 371 -10.50 13.45 -11.74
C THR A 371 -9.44 14.15 -12.60
N LEU A 372 -8.16 13.95 -12.30
CA LEU A 372 -7.05 14.47 -13.10
C LEU A 372 -7.13 14.05 -14.57
N LEU A 373 -7.51 12.79 -14.85
CA LEU A 373 -7.71 12.28 -16.22
C LEU A 373 -8.89 12.99 -16.94
N GLY A 374 -9.91 13.45 -16.21
CA GLY A 374 -11.03 14.20 -16.75
C GLY A 374 -10.63 15.60 -17.22
N ASP A 375 -9.63 16.19 -16.59
CA ASP A 375 -9.12 17.54 -16.87
C ASP A 375 -8.04 17.54 -17.98
N LEU A 376 -7.55 16.38 -18.41
CA LEU A 376 -6.57 16.17 -19.48
C LEU A 376 -7.27 15.78 -20.79
#